data_c8f61948521918762158fdaf2c1e253e
#
_entry.id   c8f61948521918762158fdaf2c1e253e
#
_cell.length_a   1.000
_cell.length_b   1.000
_cell.length_c   1.000
_cell.angle_alpha   90.00
_cell.angle_beta   90.00
_cell.angle_gamma   90.00
#
_symmetry.space_group_name_H-M   'P 1'
#
loop_
_entity.id
_entity.type
_entity.pdbx_description
1 polymer ?
#
loop_
_entity_poly.entity_id
_entity_poly.type
_entity_poly.pdbx_seq_one_letter_code
_entity_poly.pdbx_strand_id
1 'polypeptide(L)'
;MKIAIFSDTYLPQINGVVTSTQTFSRELEKLGHKVLICGPKMKGATRLTHKVWRFRSFTFPFQKEYRFINPFSRILRRFKKLGVDIIHVQTPFSMGYLGQYLGWKYKIPVVHTYHTHWEEYLHYFPLFPKNIEVDIYP
;
A
#
# COMPACT_ATOMS: atom_id res chain seq x y z
N MET A 1 14.84 3.20 12.28
CA MET A 1 13.59 2.43 12.28
C MET A 1 13.46 1.63 10.99
N LYS A 2 12.64 0.59 11.00
CA LYS A 2 12.26 -0.16 9.80
C LYS A 2 10.82 0.18 9.43
N ILE A 3 10.62 0.73 8.23
CA ILE A 3 9.35 1.25 7.75
C ILE A 3 8.88 0.37 6.59
N ALA A 4 7.65 -0.14 6.66
CA ALA A 4 7.03 -0.88 5.57
C ALA A 4 6.01 0.01 4.86
N ILE A 5 6.22 0.31 3.58
CA ILE A 5 5.31 1.11 2.76
C ILE A 5 4.42 0.17 1.95
N PHE A 6 3.12 0.26 2.13
CA PHE A 6 2.10 -0.54 1.43
C PHE A 6 1.46 0.27 0.33
N SER A 7 1.52 -0.22 -0.91
CA SER A 7 0.92 0.43 -2.08
C SER A 7 0.38 -0.59 -3.06
N ASP A 8 -0.84 -0.37 -3.56
CA ASP A 8 -1.45 -1.21 -4.60
C ASP A 8 -0.84 -0.97 -5.99
N THR A 9 -0.11 0.13 -6.14
CA THR A 9 0.60 0.51 -7.36
C THR A 9 2.08 0.74 -7.06
N TYR A 10 2.95 0.17 -7.89
CA TYR A 10 4.40 0.38 -7.83
C TYR A 10 5.04 0.02 -9.16
N LEU A 11 6.34 0.32 -9.32
CA LEU A 11 7.05 -0.02 -10.54
C LEU A 11 6.74 -1.44 -11.05
N PRO A 12 6.55 -1.67 -12.35
CA PRO A 12 6.85 -0.79 -13.49
C PRO A 12 5.76 0.23 -13.85
N GLN A 13 4.67 0.33 -13.10
CA GLN A 13 3.68 1.40 -13.32
C GLN A 13 4.31 2.77 -13.02
N ILE A 14 3.89 3.78 -13.78
CA ILE A 14 4.33 5.17 -13.60
C ILE A 14 3.10 6.02 -13.33
N ASN A 15 2.96 6.51 -12.10
CA ASN A 15 1.91 7.45 -11.69
C ASN A 15 2.36 8.25 -10.46
N GLY A 16 1.55 9.22 -10.03
CA GLY A 16 1.87 10.09 -8.90
C GLY A 16 2.12 9.34 -7.59
N VAL A 17 1.36 8.27 -7.31
CA VAL A 17 1.55 7.45 -6.11
C VAL A 17 2.89 6.73 -6.13
N VAL A 18 3.28 6.17 -7.28
CA VAL A 18 4.58 5.51 -7.45
C VAL A 18 5.72 6.50 -7.24
N THR A 19 5.62 7.69 -7.85
CA THR A 19 6.62 8.77 -7.70
C THR A 19 6.73 9.19 -6.23
N SER A 20 5.60 9.40 -5.56
CA SER A 20 5.54 9.72 -4.13
C SER A 20 6.19 8.63 -3.29
N THR A 21 5.82 7.37 -3.51
CA THR A 21 6.38 6.23 -2.78
C THR A 21 7.89 6.12 -2.94
N GLN A 22 8.41 6.35 -4.15
CA GLN A 22 9.86 6.35 -4.42
C GLN A 22 10.56 7.51 -3.70
N THR A 23 9.94 8.69 -3.73
CA THR A 23 10.49 9.87 -3.05
C THR A 23 10.55 9.65 -1.55
N PHE A 24 9.45 9.22 -0.92
CA PHE A 24 9.44 8.89 0.50
C PHE A 24 10.48 7.83 0.86
N SER A 25 10.55 6.74 0.10
CA SER A 25 11.54 5.69 0.34
C SER A 25 12.95 6.23 0.35
N ARG A 26 13.31 7.02 -0.66
CA ARG A 26 14.64 7.59 -0.82
C ARG A 26 14.99 8.57 0.32
N GLU A 27 14.06 9.45 0.67
CA GLU A 27 14.32 10.45 1.71
C GLU A 27 14.40 9.81 3.10
N LEU A 28 13.55 8.83 3.41
CA LEU A 28 13.63 8.08 4.64
C LEU A 28 14.94 7.28 4.76
N GLU A 29 15.43 6.73 3.65
CA GLU A 29 16.74 6.04 3.63
C GLU A 29 17.90 6.99 3.86
N LYS A 30 17.87 8.20 3.31
CA LYS A 30 18.86 9.26 3.60
C LYS A 30 18.90 9.62 5.08
N LEU A 31 17.75 9.57 5.76
CA LEU A 31 17.64 9.77 7.21
C LEU A 31 18.08 8.55 8.03
N GLY A 32 18.61 7.50 7.40
CA GLY A 32 19.12 6.31 8.08
C GLY A 32 18.07 5.25 8.41
N HIS A 33 16.85 5.36 7.87
CA HIS A 33 15.80 4.37 8.07
C HIS A 33 15.93 3.23 7.06
N LYS A 34 15.45 2.04 7.44
CA LYS A 34 15.33 0.90 6.52
C LYS A 34 13.92 0.87 5.95
N VAL A 35 13.79 0.98 4.63
CA VAL A 35 12.48 0.97 3.96
C VAL A 35 12.26 -0.33 3.22
N LEU A 36 11.08 -0.92 3.41
CA LEU A 36 10.57 -2.08 2.68
C LEU A 36 9.28 -1.68 1.97
N ILE A 37 9.27 -1.76 0.65
CA ILE A 37 8.07 -1.50 -0.14
C ILE A 37 7.32 -2.81 -0.34
N CYS A 38 6.04 -2.81 0.02
CA CYS A 38 5.10 -3.92 -0.11
C CYS A 38 4.11 -3.60 -1.22
N GLY A 39 4.11 -4.38 -2.30
CA GLY A 39 3.24 -4.15 -3.45
C GLY A 39 2.82 -5.43 -4.15
N PRO A 40 1.85 -5.36 -5.09
CA PRO A 40 1.40 -6.51 -5.83
C PRO A 40 2.48 -7.02 -6.80
N LYS A 41 2.45 -8.33 -7.10
CA LYS A 41 3.27 -8.90 -8.16
C LYS A 41 2.67 -8.51 -9.52
N MET A 42 3.48 -7.89 -10.35
CA MET A 42 3.08 -7.40 -11.69
C MET A 42 3.93 -8.07 -12.78
N LYS A 43 3.35 -8.23 -13.98
CA LYS A 43 4.12 -8.65 -15.16
C LYS A 43 5.17 -7.57 -15.48
N GLY A 44 6.38 -7.96 -15.88
CA GLY A 44 7.47 -7.02 -16.18
C GLY A 44 8.13 -6.39 -14.95
N ALA A 45 7.65 -6.70 -13.73
CA ALA A 45 8.37 -6.32 -12.53
C ALA A 45 9.66 -7.13 -12.46
N THR A 46 10.76 -6.53 -12.88
CA THR A 46 12.10 -7.05 -12.60
C THR A 46 12.23 -7.28 -11.10
N ARG A 47 13.10 -8.19 -10.68
CA ARG A 47 13.53 -8.30 -9.28
C ARG A 47 14.27 -7.01 -8.89
N LEU A 48 13.50 -5.93 -8.76
CA LEU A 48 14.01 -4.68 -8.28
C LEU A 48 14.36 -4.90 -6.83
N THR A 49 15.64 -5.03 -6.56
CA THR A 49 16.27 -4.94 -5.25
C THR A 49 15.55 -5.66 -4.09
N HIS A 50 16.32 -6.15 -3.15
CA HIS A 50 15.88 -6.74 -1.87
C HIS A 50 14.95 -5.85 -1.02
N LYS A 51 14.66 -4.61 -1.44
CA LYS A 51 13.81 -3.61 -0.77
C LYS A 51 12.33 -3.70 -1.15
N VAL A 52 11.95 -4.51 -2.14
CA VAL A 52 10.56 -4.61 -2.61
C VAL A 52 10.03 -6.02 -2.38
N TRP A 53 9.01 -6.11 -1.55
CA TRP A 53 8.31 -7.37 -1.30
C TRP A 53 7.05 -7.45 -2.15
N ARG A 54 7.01 -8.41 -3.07
CA ARG A 54 5.92 -8.61 -4.02
C ARG A 54 4.97 -9.71 -3.56
N PHE A 55 3.70 -9.35 -3.43
CA PHE A 55 2.62 -10.26 -3.06
C PHE A 55 1.97 -10.85 -4.30
N ARG A 56 1.60 -12.14 -4.24
CA ARG A 56 0.78 -12.74 -5.29
C ARG A 56 -0.53 -12.00 -5.39
N SER A 57 -0.86 -11.55 -6.59
CA SER A 57 -2.05 -10.74 -6.87
C SER A 57 -2.74 -11.24 -8.12
N PHE A 58 -4.05 -11.03 -8.19
CA PHE A 58 -4.84 -11.25 -9.39
C PHE A 58 -5.51 -9.93 -9.79
N THR A 59 -5.70 -9.75 -11.09
CA THR A 59 -6.36 -8.57 -11.66
C THR A 59 -7.87 -8.72 -11.58
N PHE A 60 -8.54 -7.62 -11.25
CA PHE A 60 -10.00 -7.58 -11.33
C PHE A 60 -10.44 -7.41 -12.80
N PRO A 61 -11.48 -8.14 -13.28
CA PRO A 61 -11.87 -8.11 -14.69
C PRO A 61 -12.23 -6.73 -15.23
N PHE A 62 -12.78 -5.87 -14.39
CA PHE A 62 -13.28 -4.54 -14.76
C PHE A 62 -12.30 -3.38 -14.51
N GLN A 63 -11.25 -3.59 -13.73
CA GLN A 63 -10.23 -2.57 -13.42
C GLN A 63 -8.85 -3.20 -13.40
N LYS A 64 -8.18 -3.18 -14.54
CA LYS A 64 -6.85 -3.79 -14.73
C LYS A 64 -5.73 -3.13 -13.92
N GLU A 65 -5.95 -1.91 -13.45
CA GLU A 65 -4.98 -1.14 -12.68
C GLU A 65 -4.90 -1.58 -11.22
N TYR A 66 -5.99 -2.11 -10.66
CA TYR A 66 -6.03 -2.57 -9.28
C TYR A 66 -5.89 -4.08 -9.20
N ARG A 67 -5.07 -4.50 -8.26
CA ARG A 67 -4.74 -5.91 -8.04
C ARG A 67 -5.10 -6.31 -6.63
N PHE A 68 -5.87 -7.38 -6.52
CA PHE A 68 -6.18 -7.99 -5.23
C PHE A 68 -5.10 -8.97 -4.82
N ILE A 69 -4.70 -8.91 -3.56
CA ILE A 69 -3.76 -9.84 -2.97
C ILE A 69 -4.49 -10.95 -2.21
N ASN A 70 -3.86 -12.13 -2.14
CA ASN A 70 -4.34 -13.20 -1.27
C ASN A 70 -3.83 -12.96 0.15
N PRO A 71 -4.71 -12.62 1.13
CA PRO A 71 -4.31 -12.32 2.49
C PRO A 71 -3.84 -13.55 3.28
N PHE A 72 -4.15 -14.76 2.81
CA PHE A 72 -3.79 -16.03 3.48
C PHE A 72 -2.40 -16.56 3.09
N SER A 73 -1.57 -15.75 2.46
CA SER A 73 -0.24 -16.18 2.07
C SER A 73 0.65 -16.41 3.30
N ARG A 74 1.58 -17.38 3.19
CA ARG A 74 2.64 -17.63 4.20
C ARG A 74 3.46 -16.37 4.54
N ILE A 75 3.34 -15.34 3.74
CA ILE A 75 3.95 -14.03 3.85
C ILE A 75 3.55 -13.32 5.15
N LEU A 76 2.29 -13.43 5.58
CA LEU A 76 1.81 -12.79 6.81
C LEU A 76 2.59 -13.25 8.05
N ARG A 77 2.91 -14.54 8.12
CA ARG A 77 3.72 -15.08 9.22
C ARG A 77 5.17 -14.58 9.17
N ARG A 78 5.71 -14.34 7.97
CA ARG A 78 7.05 -13.79 7.80
C ARG A 78 7.13 -12.32 8.13
N PHE A 79 6.04 -11.56 7.97
CA PHE A 79 6.00 -10.13 8.25
C PHE A 79 6.40 -9.82 9.71
N LYS A 80 5.88 -10.58 10.66
CA LYS A 80 6.25 -10.43 12.08
C LYS A 80 7.77 -10.52 12.31
N LYS A 81 8.44 -11.42 11.57
CA LYS A 81 9.89 -11.64 11.71
C LYS A 81 10.73 -10.50 11.12
N LEU A 82 10.14 -9.61 10.34
CA LEU A 82 10.85 -8.49 9.73
C LEU A 82 11.19 -7.39 10.75
N GLY A 83 10.50 -7.34 11.88
CA GLY A 83 10.70 -6.29 12.90
C GLY A 83 10.40 -4.90 12.33
N VAL A 84 9.23 -4.75 11.71
CA VAL A 84 8.77 -3.45 11.21
C VAL A 84 8.31 -2.60 12.38
N ASP A 85 8.76 -1.35 12.43
CA ASP A 85 8.43 -0.39 13.49
C ASP A 85 7.21 0.47 13.13
N ILE A 86 7.04 0.81 11.83
CA ILE A 86 5.95 1.63 11.32
C ILE A 86 5.46 1.07 9.98
N ILE A 87 4.16 1.07 9.78
CA ILE A 87 3.51 0.79 8.50
C ILE A 87 3.03 2.12 7.91
N HIS A 88 3.38 2.37 6.65
CA HIS A 88 2.93 3.53 5.89
C HIS A 88 2.10 3.06 4.70
N VAL A 89 0.81 3.42 4.68
CA VAL A 89 -0.13 3.05 3.64
C VAL A 89 -0.27 4.19 2.64
N GLN A 90 -0.08 3.89 1.35
CA GLN A 90 -0.15 4.88 0.26
C GLN A 90 -1.45 4.79 -0.54
N THR A 91 -2.18 3.67 -0.43
CA THR A 91 -3.41 3.45 -1.19
C THR A 91 -4.44 2.75 -0.32
N PRO A 92 -5.74 3.09 -0.44
CA PRO A 92 -6.80 2.55 0.42
C PRO A 92 -7.34 1.19 -0.04
N PHE A 93 -6.72 0.54 -1.02
CA PHE A 93 -7.19 -0.73 -1.59
C PHE A 93 -6.59 -1.95 -0.89
N SER A 94 -6.40 -3.05 -1.60
CA SER A 94 -6.04 -4.34 -1.01
C SER A 94 -4.74 -4.33 -0.21
N MET A 95 -3.72 -3.59 -0.69
CA MET A 95 -2.46 -3.43 0.06
C MET A 95 -2.66 -2.53 1.29
N GLY A 96 -3.50 -1.51 1.18
CA GLY A 96 -3.86 -0.65 2.31
C GLY A 96 -4.57 -1.42 3.41
N TYR A 97 -5.59 -2.20 3.07
CA TYR A 97 -6.26 -3.08 4.03
C TYR A 97 -5.32 -4.10 4.68
N LEU A 98 -4.40 -4.67 3.88
CA LEU A 98 -3.39 -5.57 4.43
C LEU A 98 -2.47 -4.84 5.42
N GLY A 99 -2.01 -3.64 5.10
CA GLY A 99 -1.18 -2.82 5.98
C GLY A 99 -1.90 -2.53 7.30
N GLN A 100 -3.15 -2.08 7.24
CA GLN A 100 -4.00 -1.86 8.43
C GLN A 100 -4.18 -3.13 9.26
N TYR A 101 -4.52 -4.25 8.62
CA TYR A 101 -4.68 -5.53 9.31
C TYR A 101 -3.41 -5.97 10.02
N LEU A 102 -2.24 -5.82 9.39
CA LEU A 102 -0.95 -6.17 9.99
C LEU A 102 -0.60 -5.23 11.15
N GLY A 103 -0.89 -3.93 11.02
CA GLY A 103 -0.73 -2.95 12.07
C GLY A 103 -1.57 -3.31 13.30
N TRP A 104 -2.85 -3.58 13.11
CA TRP A 104 -3.75 -4.03 14.17
C TRP A 104 -3.29 -5.34 14.81
N LYS A 105 -2.99 -6.35 13.98
CA LYS A 105 -2.59 -7.69 14.44
C LYS A 105 -1.30 -7.72 15.24
N TYR A 106 -0.33 -6.92 14.84
CA TYR A 106 1.02 -6.91 15.46
C TYR A 106 1.26 -5.67 16.32
N LYS A 107 0.25 -4.83 16.51
CA LYS A 107 0.31 -3.57 17.28
C LYS A 107 1.41 -2.64 16.77
N ILE A 108 1.52 -2.52 15.44
CA ILE A 108 2.46 -1.63 14.76
C ILE A 108 1.70 -0.35 14.38
N PRO A 109 2.22 0.85 14.67
CA PRO A 109 1.61 2.11 14.24
C PRO A 109 1.42 2.17 12.71
N VAL A 110 0.28 2.69 12.26
CA VAL A 110 -0.05 2.83 10.85
C VAL A 110 -0.27 4.30 10.52
N VAL A 111 0.42 4.77 9.48
CA VAL A 111 0.27 6.10 8.91
C VAL A 111 -0.31 5.97 7.51
N HIS A 112 -1.23 6.86 7.14
CA HIS A 112 -1.84 6.91 5.82
C HIS A 112 -1.46 8.19 5.09
N THR A 113 -1.11 8.08 3.81
CA THR A 113 -1.07 9.22 2.89
C THR A 113 -2.24 9.12 1.92
N TYR A 114 -3.10 10.11 1.93
CA TYR A 114 -4.19 10.26 0.97
C TYR A 114 -3.68 11.00 -0.26
N HIS A 115 -3.70 10.36 -1.42
CA HIS A 115 -3.30 10.94 -2.70
C HIS A 115 -4.46 11.54 -3.49
N THR A 116 -5.69 11.30 -3.05
CA THR A 116 -6.90 11.67 -3.77
C THR A 116 -7.98 12.07 -2.77
N HIS A 117 -8.62 13.21 -2.98
CA HIS A 117 -9.84 13.59 -2.29
C HIS A 117 -10.98 12.69 -2.79
N TRP A 118 -11.25 11.62 -2.07
CA TRP A 118 -12.27 10.63 -2.45
C TRP A 118 -13.66 11.24 -2.55
N GLU A 119 -13.94 12.27 -1.77
CA GLU A 119 -15.23 13.00 -1.79
C GLU A 119 -15.56 13.54 -3.18
N GLU A 120 -14.54 14.01 -3.92
CA GLU A 120 -14.71 14.50 -5.29
C GLU A 120 -14.90 13.38 -6.32
N TYR A 121 -14.53 12.12 -5.97
CA TYR A 121 -14.61 10.97 -6.88
C TYR A 121 -15.75 10.01 -6.57
N LEU A 122 -16.40 10.10 -5.39
CA LEU A 122 -17.52 9.23 -5.01
C LEU A 122 -18.70 9.33 -5.98
N HIS A 123 -18.89 10.48 -6.64
CA HIS A 123 -19.96 10.66 -7.61
C HIS A 123 -19.78 9.84 -8.91
N TYR A 124 -18.58 9.32 -9.18
CA TYR A 124 -18.32 8.42 -10.31
C TYR A 124 -18.64 6.94 -9.99
N PHE A 125 -18.93 6.62 -8.73
CA PHE A 125 -19.30 5.27 -8.32
C PHE A 125 -20.82 5.19 -8.06
N PRO A 126 -21.63 4.67 -9.02
CA PRO A 126 -23.10 4.68 -8.92
C PRO A 126 -23.65 3.78 -7.79
N LEU A 127 -22.81 3.01 -7.11
CA LEU A 127 -23.18 2.09 -6.03
C LEU A 127 -23.00 2.64 -4.61
N PHE A 128 -22.46 3.86 -4.46
CA PHE A 128 -22.35 4.49 -3.14
C PHE A 128 -23.53 5.42 -2.88
N PRO A 129 -24.23 5.27 -1.75
CA PRO A 129 -25.27 6.23 -1.36
C PRO A 129 -24.64 7.61 -1.17
N LYS A 130 -25.32 8.64 -1.72
CA LYS A 130 -24.86 10.04 -1.75
C LYS A 130 -24.70 10.71 -0.36
N ASN A 131 -24.92 10.00 0.72
CA ASN A 131 -25.02 10.54 2.09
C ASN A 131 -24.00 9.92 3.06
N ILE A 132 -22.83 9.51 2.60
CA ILE A 132 -21.77 9.14 3.53
C ILE A 132 -21.00 10.42 3.86
N GLU A 133 -21.36 11.05 4.98
CA GLU A 133 -20.48 12.00 5.65
C GLU A 133 -19.26 11.21 6.15
N VAL A 134 -18.12 11.45 5.53
CA VAL A 134 -16.86 10.93 6.04
C VAL A 134 -16.34 11.98 7.01
N ASP A 135 -16.51 11.73 8.30
CA ASP A 135 -15.89 12.55 9.34
C ASP A 135 -14.35 12.44 9.19
N ILE A 136 -13.78 13.44 8.55
CA ILE A 136 -12.33 13.63 8.54
C ILE A 136 -12.01 14.38 9.83
N TYR A 137 -11.51 13.68 10.83
CA TYR A 137 -10.95 14.32 12.00
C TYR A 137 -9.67 15.08 11.59
N PRO A 138 -9.57 16.36 11.98
CA PRO A 138 -8.37 17.16 11.77
C PRO A 138 -7.16 16.65 12.56
#